data_b980fe4707f9d2496b7f225ca9032813
#
_entry.id   b980fe4707f9d2496b7f225ca9032813
#
_cell.length_a   1.000
_cell.length_b   1.000
_cell.length_c   1.000
_cell.angle_alpha   90.00
_cell.angle_beta   90.00
_cell.angle_gamma   90.00
#
_symmetry.space_group_name_H-M   'P 1'
#
loop_
_entity.id
_entity.type
_entity.pdbx_description
1 polymer ?
#
loop_
_entity_poly.entity_id
_entity_poly.type
_entity_poly.pdbx_seq_one_letter_code
_entity_poly.pdbx_strand_id
1 'polypeptide(L)'
;MPEDILSFSPPPADARIRYGPDPNQFLDLRFPSPKAKDERPVSLVMNIHGGFWRSRYSLDHAGHLCAGLTSKGLATANVEYRRVGNEGGGWPGTFADIRMAYNVLVQNEQHHNFDTKKILVMGHSAGGQLALCLAAHERGVESVISLAGVVDLERAYRLHLSDDAVVEFLRGTPHEVADHYREADPMQLSIPHVRQALIHGSGDEVVPPDFSRDYVATKQKRTGKQKEDAQLCEIAGAGHFDLIDPRSAAWKAVEQAVFQLLG
;
A
#
# COMPACT_ATOMS: atom_id res chain seq x y z
N MET A 1 24.10 -7.91 -10.45
CA MET A 1 22.80 -7.78 -9.78
C MET A 1 22.00 -6.78 -10.58
N PRO A 2 20.71 -6.96 -10.84
CA PRO A 2 19.93 -5.90 -11.46
C PRO A 2 20.06 -4.66 -10.57
N GLU A 3 20.30 -3.50 -11.17
CA GLU A 3 20.39 -2.24 -10.44
C GLU A 3 19.05 -2.03 -9.72
N ASP A 4 19.15 -1.73 -8.42
CA ASP A 4 17.95 -1.50 -7.58
C ASP A 4 17.13 -0.35 -8.15
N ILE A 5 15.82 -0.58 -8.32
CA ILE A 5 14.90 0.44 -8.80
C ILE A 5 14.94 1.71 -7.97
N LEU A 6 15.28 1.60 -6.69
CA LEU A 6 15.41 2.74 -5.78
C LEU A 6 16.60 3.66 -6.10
N SER A 7 17.57 3.20 -6.91
CA SER A 7 18.69 4.03 -7.36
C SER A 7 18.34 4.98 -8.52
N PHE A 8 17.15 4.82 -9.12
CA PHE A 8 16.66 5.65 -10.22
C PHE A 8 15.63 6.64 -9.78
N SER A 9 15.71 7.87 -10.27
CA SER A 9 14.65 8.85 -10.10
C SER A 9 13.42 8.42 -10.88
N PRO A 10 12.24 8.37 -10.25
CA PRO A 10 11.01 8.02 -10.95
C PRO A 10 10.61 9.12 -11.95
N PRO A 11 9.81 8.79 -12.98
CA PRO A 11 9.20 9.79 -13.83
C PRO A 11 8.40 10.82 -13.01
N PRO A 12 8.36 12.11 -13.41
CA PRO A 12 7.63 13.14 -12.69
C PRO A 12 6.12 12.83 -12.65
N ALA A 13 5.45 13.33 -11.62
CA ALA A 13 4.00 13.34 -11.55
C ALA A 13 3.42 14.49 -12.38
N ASP A 14 2.15 14.35 -12.80
CA ASP A 14 1.45 15.39 -13.57
C ASP A 14 0.92 16.51 -12.66
N ALA A 15 0.52 16.16 -11.42
CA ALA A 15 -0.01 17.10 -10.45
C ALA A 15 0.29 16.67 -9.02
N ARG A 16 0.27 17.62 -8.08
CA ARG A 16 0.38 17.37 -6.65
C ARG A 16 -0.80 17.99 -5.93
N ILE A 17 -1.45 17.19 -5.07
CA ILE A 17 -2.52 17.66 -4.18
C ILE A 17 -2.03 17.60 -2.74
N ARG A 18 -2.16 18.71 -2.01
CA ARG A 18 -1.97 18.73 -0.56
C ARG A 18 -3.26 18.34 0.13
N TYR A 19 -3.17 17.43 1.11
CA TYR A 19 -4.32 17.04 1.92
C TYR A 19 -4.20 17.51 3.39
N GLY A 20 -3.12 18.23 3.71
CA GLY A 20 -2.88 18.81 5.04
C GLY A 20 -1.80 19.88 5.02
N PRO A 21 -1.54 20.53 6.18
CA PRO A 21 -0.59 21.63 6.29
C PRO A 21 0.88 21.20 6.35
N ASP A 22 1.17 19.96 6.76
CA ASP A 22 2.55 19.46 6.89
C ASP A 22 3.19 19.27 5.50
N PRO A 23 4.49 19.53 5.33
CA PRO A 23 5.19 19.31 4.07
C PRO A 23 5.06 17.88 3.50
N ASN A 24 4.89 16.88 4.36
CA ASN A 24 4.71 15.48 3.96
C ASN A 24 3.24 15.08 3.74
N GLN A 25 2.29 16.00 3.87
CA GLN A 25 0.87 15.73 3.65
C GLN A 25 0.45 16.10 2.23
N PHE A 26 0.84 15.27 1.27
CA PHE A 26 0.48 15.45 -0.15
C PHE A 26 0.43 14.10 -0.88
N LEU A 27 -0.13 14.11 -2.07
CA LEU A 27 -0.10 13.00 -3.01
C LEU A 27 0.26 13.48 -4.40
N ASP A 28 0.98 12.66 -5.15
CA ASP A 28 1.35 12.90 -6.53
C ASP A 28 0.45 12.10 -7.46
N LEU A 29 -0.24 12.83 -8.34
CA LEU A 29 -1.15 12.27 -9.34
C LEU A 29 -0.43 12.05 -10.67
N ARG A 30 -0.75 10.92 -11.32
CA ARG A 30 -0.39 10.64 -12.72
C ARG A 30 -1.65 10.24 -13.47
N PHE A 31 -1.80 10.79 -14.67
CA PHE A 31 -2.93 10.53 -15.54
C PHE A 31 -2.49 9.76 -16.78
N PRO A 32 -3.24 8.76 -17.23
CA PRO A 32 -2.95 8.11 -18.49
C PRO A 32 -3.15 9.07 -19.66
N SER A 33 -2.39 8.87 -20.73
CA SER A 33 -2.60 9.63 -21.96
C SER A 33 -4.05 9.50 -22.43
N PRO A 34 -4.72 10.59 -22.82
CA PRO A 34 -6.09 10.53 -23.29
C PRO A 34 -6.24 9.56 -24.47
N LYS A 35 -7.06 8.55 -24.32
CA LYS A 35 -7.50 7.76 -25.49
C LYS A 35 -8.51 8.58 -26.25
N ALA A 36 -8.25 8.81 -27.53
CA ALA A 36 -9.18 9.55 -28.38
C ALA A 36 -10.59 8.93 -28.28
N LYS A 37 -11.57 9.71 -27.79
CA LYS A 37 -13.00 9.38 -27.65
C LYS A 37 -13.45 8.56 -26.43
N ASP A 38 -12.64 8.31 -25.42
CA ASP A 38 -13.13 7.67 -24.20
C ASP A 38 -13.43 8.73 -23.12
N GLU A 39 -14.71 9.05 -22.93
CA GLU A 39 -15.19 10.02 -21.94
C GLU A 39 -15.44 9.39 -20.56
N ARG A 40 -15.21 8.07 -20.43
CA ARG A 40 -15.45 7.37 -19.17
C ARG A 40 -14.40 7.75 -18.13
N PRO A 41 -14.82 7.89 -16.85
CA PRO A 41 -13.86 8.08 -15.75
C PRO A 41 -12.81 6.97 -15.73
N VAL A 42 -11.57 7.34 -15.47
CA VAL A 42 -10.44 6.41 -15.41
C VAL A 42 -10.38 5.76 -14.02
N SER A 43 -10.13 4.47 -13.96
CA SER A 43 -9.91 3.78 -12.68
C SER A 43 -8.67 4.32 -11.97
N LEU A 44 -8.77 4.50 -10.65
CA LEU A 44 -7.73 5.09 -9.81
C LEU A 44 -7.08 4.04 -8.90
N VAL A 45 -5.76 4.03 -8.86
CA VAL A 45 -4.97 3.29 -7.88
C VAL A 45 -4.36 4.28 -6.87
N MET A 46 -4.78 4.21 -5.62
CA MET A 46 -4.12 4.89 -4.50
C MET A 46 -2.96 4.01 -4.02
N ASN A 47 -1.73 4.47 -4.17
CA ASN A 47 -0.55 3.74 -3.75
C ASN A 47 0.08 4.34 -2.50
N ILE A 48 0.45 3.48 -1.54
CA ILE A 48 1.11 3.83 -0.28
C ILE A 48 2.51 3.23 -0.29
N HIS A 49 3.52 4.08 -0.22
CA HIS A 49 4.91 3.63 -0.29
C HIS A 49 5.39 2.90 0.98
N GLY A 50 6.46 2.12 0.84
CA GLY A 50 7.15 1.43 1.92
C GLY A 50 8.20 2.27 2.64
N GLY A 51 9.15 1.58 3.29
CA GLY A 51 10.29 2.20 3.98
C GLY A 51 10.21 2.09 5.50
N PHE A 52 9.58 1.04 6.04
CA PHE A 52 9.48 0.77 7.47
C PHE A 52 8.97 1.97 8.30
N TRP A 53 8.04 2.75 7.72
CA TRP A 53 7.46 3.97 8.34
C TRP A 53 8.47 5.04 8.74
N ARG A 54 9.74 5.00 8.26
CA ARG A 54 10.83 5.92 8.62
C ARG A 54 10.99 7.06 7.62
N SER A 55 11.24 8.27 8.09
CA SER A 55 11.31 9.51 7.29
C SER A 55 12.45 9.56 6.27
N ARG A 56 13.43 8.67 6.34
CA ARG A 56 14.52 8.54 5.35
C ARG A 56 14.05 8.02 3.98
N TYR A 57 12.84 7.52 3.87
CA TYR A 57 12.22 7.07 2.63
C TYR A 57 11.04 7.97 2.28
N SER A 58 10.78 8.17 0.99
CA SER A 58 9.72 9.02 0.48
C SER A 58 8.85 8.27 -0.55
N LEU A 59 7.83 8.95 -1.07
CA LEU A 59 6.98 8.42 -2.13
C LEU A 59 7.76 8.05 -3.43
N ASP A 60 8.99 8.54 -3.61
CA ASP A 60 9.84 8.17 -4.75
C ASP A 60 10.09 6.66 -4.79
N HIS A 61 10.06 6.01 -3.63
CA HIS A 61 10.11 4.56 -3.46
C HIS A 61 9.18 3.79 -4.43
N ALA A 62 8.00 4.31 -4.71
CA ALA A 62 6.99 3.66 -5.54
C ALA A 62 6.63 4.46 -6.81
N GLY A 63 7.38 5.49 -7.15
CA GLY A 63 7.09 6.34 -8.30
C GLY A 63 7.16 5.61 -9.63
N HIS A 64 8.07 4.64 -9.79
CA HIS A 64 8.17 3.81 -11.00
C HIS A 64 6.98 2.87 -11.16
N LEU A 65 6.52 2.25 -10.07
CA LEU A 65 5.31 1.43 -10.05
C LEU A 65 4.10 2.24 -10.52
N CYS A 66 3.91 3.45 -9.96
CA CYS A 66 2.81 4.33 -10.35
C CYS A 66 2.89 4.72 -11.84
N ALA A 67 4.07 5.10 -12.34
CA ALA A 67 4.27 5.41 -13.75
C ALA A 67 4.01 4.19 -14.65
N GLY A 68 4.42 2.98 -14.22
CA GLY A 68 4.14 1.73 -14.92
C GLY A 68 2.64 1.48 -15.08
N LEU A 69 1.86 1.60 -14.00
CA LEU A 69 0.40 1.45 -14.05
C LEU A 69 -0.26 2.54 -14.89
N THR A 70 0.24 3.78 -14.81
CA THR A 70 -0.29 4.89 -15.63
C THR A 70 -0.08 4.64 -17.12
N SER A 71 1.05 4.07 -17.52
CA SER A 71 1.31 3.69 -18.92
C SER A 71 0.31 2.64 -19.44
N LYS A 72 -0.37 1.92 -18.56
CA LYS A 72 -1.40 0.92 -18.88
C LYS A 72 -2.82 1.47 -18.89
N GLY A 73 -2.98 2.76 -18.66
CA GLY A 73 -4.28 3.44 -18.76
C GLY A 73 -4.99 3.64 -17.42
N LEU A 74 -4.29 3.55 -16.29
CA LEU A 74 -4.82 3.80 -14.96
C LEU A 74 -4.38 5.19 -14.46
N ALA A 75 -5.22 5.89 -13.72
CA ALA A 75 -4.78 6.99 -12.90
C ALA A 75 -4.10 6.45 -11.64
N THR A 76 -3.06 7.13 -11.15
CA THR A 76 -2.39 6.75 -9.90
C THR A 76 -2.24 7.95 -8.98
N ALA A 77 -2.49 7.73 -7.68
CA ALA A 77 -2.24 8.67 -6.60
C ALA A 77 -1.19 8.06 -5.66
N ASN A 78 0.04 8.55 -5.74
CA ASN A 78 1.14 8.10 -4.88
C ASN A 78 1.18 8.98 -3.64
N VAL A 79 0.95 8.39 -2.47
CA VAL A 79 0.74 9.14 -1.23
C VAL A 79 2.05 9.31 -0.48
N GLU A 80 2.40 10.57 -0.14
CA GLU A 80 3.38 10.90 0.87
C GLU A 80 2.66 11.09 2.21
N TYR A 81 3.32 10.76 3.33
CA TYR A 81 2.72 10.83 4.66
C TYR A 81 3.79 11.11 5.72
N ARG A 82 3.41 11.61 6.90
CA ARG A 82 4.33 11.79 8.02
C ARG A 82 4.75 10.43 8.60
N ARG A 83 6.03 10.25 8.77
CA ARG A 83 6.69 9.02 9.22
C ARG A 83 7.41 9.24 10.54
N VAL A 84 7.87 8.16 11.16
CA VAL A 84 8.81 8.22 12.29
C VAL A 84 10.01 9.08 11.88
N GLY A 85 10.31 10.10 12.69
CA GLY A 85 11.28 11.15 12.39
C GLY A 85 10.67 12.45 11.90
N ASN A 86 9.39 12.49 11.50
CA ASN A 86 8.65 13.72 11.27
C ASN A 86 7.80 14.06 12.50
N GLU A 87 7.53 15.35 12.70
CA GLU A 87 6.60 15.79 13.75
C GLU A 87 5.21 15.23 13.52
N GLY A 88 4.61 14.58 14.51
CA GLY A 88 3.32 13.91 14.41
C GLY A 88 3.33 12.59 13.63
N GLY A 89 4.49 12.12 13.12
CA GLY A 89 4.62 10.81 12.48
C GLY A 89 4.62 9.66 13.48
N GLY A 90 4.55 8.43 12.98
CA GLY A 90 4.27 7.22 13.77
C GLY A 90 2.77 7.05 14.05
N TRP A 91 2.40 5.96 14.74
CA TRP A 91 1.00 5.68 15.08
C TRP A 91 0.46 6.64 16.15
N PRO A 92 -0.78 7.15 16.04
CA PRO A 92 -1.71 6.97 14.92
C PRO A 92 -1.56 8.04 13.81
N GLY A 93 -0.62 9.00 13.92
CA GLY A 93 -0.50 10.15 13.04
C GLY A 93 -0.24 9.78 11.58
N THR A 94 0.64 8.81 11.31
CA THR A 94 0.88 8.26 9.97
C THR A 94 -0.42 7.72 9.35
N PHE A 95 -1.19 6.94 10.12
CA PHE A 95 -2.43 6.37 9.63
C PHE A 95 -3.53 7.43 9.42
N ALA A 96 -3.58 8.45 10.27
CA ALA A 96 -4.48 9.59 10.07
C ALA A 96 -4.20 10.29 8.74
N ASP A 97 -2.92 10.44 8.35
CA ASP A 97 -2.53 11.00 7.06
C ASP A 97 -3.04 10.16 5.88
N ILE A 98 -2.90 8.83 5.96
CA ILE A 98 -3.42 7.93 4.93
C ILE A 98 -4.93 8.06 4.76
N ARG A 99 -5.68 8.16 5.87
CA ARG A 99 -7.13 8.38 5.83
C ARG A 99 -7.50 9.73 5.22
N MET A 100 -6.77 10.80 5.58
CA MET A 100 -6.98 12.13 5.00
C MET A 100 -6.71 12.12 3.48
N ALA A 101 -5.63 11.47 3.03
CA ALA A 101 -5.31 11.34 1.61
C ALA A 101 -6.42 10.59 0.85
N TYR A 102 -6.94 9.48 1.39
CA TYR A 102 -8.06 8.76 0.80
C TYR A 102 -9.31 9.63 0.70
N ASN A 103 -9.67 10.33 1.77
CA ASN A 103 -10.85 11.20 1.79
C ASN A 103 -10.76 12.34 0.76
N VAL A 104 -9.56 12.93 0.58
CA VAL A 104 -9.34 13.94 -0.45
C VAL A 104 -9.55 13.37 -1.85
N LEU A 105 -9.10 12.14 -2.13
CA LEU A 105 -9.33 11.48 -3.42
C LEU A 105 -10.83 11.25 -3.67
N VAL A 106 -11.56 10.74 -2.67
CA VAL A 106 -13.01 10.51 -2.79
C VAL A 106 -13.78 11.82 -3.03
N GLN A 107 -13.35 12.93 -2.42
CA GLN A 107 -14.03 14.23 -2.54
C GLN A 107 -13.68 14.99 -3.83
N ASN A 108 -12.58 14.65 -4.49
CA ASN A 108 -12.09 15.38 -5.69
C ASN A 108 -12.48 14.74 -7.03
N GLU A 109 -13.48 13.87 -7.07
CA GLU A 109 -13.99 13.21 -8.28
C GLU A 109 -14.23 14.21 -9.44
N GLN A 110 -14.85 15.34 -9.12
CA GLN A 110 -15.27 16.33 -10.14
C GLN A 110 -14.11 17.09 -10.80
N HIS A 111 -12.93 17.07 -10.20
CA HIS A 111 -11.79 17.86 -10.68
C HIS A 111 -10.82 17.08 -11.57
N HIS A 112 -10.85 15.76 -11.57
CA HIS A 112 -9.80 14.94 -12.19
C HIS A 112 -10.29 13.80 -13.10
N ASN A 113 -11.60 13.67 -13.35
CA ASN A 113 -12.20 12.65 -14.23
C ASN A 113 -11.75 11.21 -13.94
N PHE A 114 -11.58 10.85 -12.66
CA PHE A 114 -11.38 9.46 -12.24
C PHE A 114 -12.59 8.91 -11.48
N ASP A 115 -12.77 7.58 -11.55
CA ASP A 115 -13.88 6.90 -10.88
C ASP A 115 -13.57 6.69 -9.39
N THR A 116 -14.11 7.55 -8.53
CA THR A 116 -13.92 7.46 -7.07
C THR A 116 -14.68 6.30 -6.42
N LYS A 117 -15.61 5.70 -7.15
CA LYS A 117 -16.33 4.48 -6.69
C LYS A 117 -15.49 3.22 -6.84
N LYS A 118 -14.39 3.29 -7.61
CA LYS A 118 -13.50 2.17 -7.90
C LYS A 118 -12.04 2.52 -7.60
N ILE A 119 -11.78 3.06 -6.40
CA ILE A 119 -10.43 3.27 -5.94
C ILE A 119 -9.85 1.94 -5.45
N LEU A 120 -8.83 1.43 -6.16
CA LEU A 120 -8.02 0.34 -5.66
C LEU A 120 -6.96 0.90 -4.71
N VAL A 121 -6.97 0.46 -3.47
CA VAL A 121 -5.90 0.80 -2.51
C VAL A 121 -4.78 -0.22 -2.62
N MET A 122 -3.55 0.24 -2.78
CA MET A 122 -2.38 -0.62 -2.88
C MET A 122 -1.25 -0.07 -2.02
N GLY A 123 -0.38 -0.94 -1.51
CA GLY A 123 0.81 -0.50 -0.82
C GLY A 123 1.91 -1.55 -0.81
N HIS A 124 3.16 -1.09 -0.71
CA HIS A 124 4.34 -1.93 -0.65
C HIS A 124 4.95 -1.95 0.74
N SER A 125 5.35 -3.13 1.25
CA SER A 125 6.07 -3.27 2.51
C SER A 125 5.27 -2.65 3.68
N ALA A 126 5.81 -1.67 4.40
CA ALA A 126 5.09 -0.88 5.39
C ALA A 126 3.80 -0.23 4.83
N GLY A 127 3.82 0.19 3.56
CA GLY A 127 2.62 0.69 2.86
C GLY A 127 1.56 -0.37 2.65
N GLY A 128 1.95 -1.65 2.50
CA GLY A 128 1.01 -2.77 2.41
C GLY A 128 0.26 -3.02 3.72
N GLN A 129 0.93 -2.81 4.85
CA GLN A 129 0.29 -2.80 6.17
C GLN A 129 -0.72 -1.66 6.27
N LEU A 130 -0.33 -0.43 5.91
CA LEU A 130 -1.20 0.75 5.95
C LEU A 130 -2.41 0.61 5.01
N ALA A 131 -2.23 0.00 3.83
CA ALA A 131 -3.31 -0.26 2.88
C ALA A 131 -4.38 -1.19 3.47
N LEU A 132 -3.97 -2.29 4.12
CA LEU A 132 -4.89 -3.20 4.80
C LEU A 132 -5.56 -2.55 6.01
N CYS A 133 -4.84 -1.71 6.77
CA CYS A 133 -5.44 -0.91 7.83
C CYS A 133 -6.51 0.03 7.29
N LEU A 134 -6.25 0.71 6.17
CA LEU A 134 -7.23 1.59 5.54
C LEU A 134 -8.49 0.81 5.14
N ALA A 135 -8.31 -0.37 4.52
CA ALA A 135 -9.42 -1.24 4.12
C ALA A 135 -10.24 -1.75 5.32
N ALA A 136 -9.63 -1.89 6.50
CA ALA A 136 -10.35 -2.27 7.72
C ALA A 136 -11.19 -1.13 8.33
N HIS A 137 -10.77 0.12 8.14
CA HIS A 137 -11.37 1.28 8.80
C HIS A 137 -12.25 2.13 7.87
N GLU A 138 -12.07 2.04 6.55
CA GLU A 138 -12.83 2.81 5.57
C GLU A 138 -13.76 1.93 4.73
N ARG A 139 -15.06 2.07 4.95
CA ARG A 139 -16.09 1.25 4.28
C ARG A 139 -16.16 1.42 2.77
N GLY A 140 -15.62 2.52 2.25
CA GLY A 140 -15.58 2.80 0.80
C GLY A 140 -14.47 2.04 0.07
N VAL A 141 -13.56 1.36 0.77
CA VAL A 141 -12.52 0.52 0.15
C VAL A 141 -13.10 -0.85 -0.16
N GLU A 142 -13.23 -1.19 -1.43
CA GLU A 142 -13.78 -2.46 -1.90
C GLU A 142 -12.69 -3.47 -2.31
N SER A 143 -11.49 -2.98 -2.59
CA SER A 143 -10.36 -3.80 -3.05
C SER A 143 -9.04 -3.27 -2.52
N VAL A 144 -8.15 -4.18 -2.09
CA VAL A 144 -6.82 -3.83 -1.58
C VAL A 144 -5.75 -4.80 -2.08
N ILE A 145 -4.57 -4.27 -2.40
CA ILE A 145 -3.37 -5.05 -2.71
C ILE A 145 -2.28 -4.73 -1.70
N SER A 146 -1.71 -5.77 -1.09
CA SER A 146 -0.51 -5.69 -0.27
C SER A 146 0.66 -6.34 -0.99
N LEU A 147 1.65 -5.55 -1.41
CA LEU A 147 2.88 -6.01 -2.04
C LEU A 147 3.94 -6.21 -0.95
N ALA A 148 4.35 -7.43 -0.68
CA ALA A 148 5.34 -7.79 0.35
C ALA A 148 5.10 -7.09 1.69
N GLY A 149 3.83 -7.03 2.13
CA GLY A 149 3.41 -6.22 3.28
C GLY A 149 3.87 -6.75 4.62
N VAL A 150 4.18 -5.84 5.57
CA VAL A 150 4.44 -6.16 6.98
C VAL A 150 3.09 -6.36 7.69
N VAL A 151 2.42 -7.47 7.42
CA VAL A 151 1.01 -7.69 7.77
C VAL A 151 0.77 -8.39 9.11
N ASP A 152 1.84 -8.67 9.87
CA ASP A 152 1.84 -9.22 11.23
C ASP A 152 2.85 -8.42 12.07
N LEU A 153 2.37 -7.41 12.79
CA LEU A 153 3.23 -6.47 13.52
C LEU A 153 3.84 -7.09 14.79
N GLU A 154 3.14 -8.02 15.43
CA GLU A 154 3.73 -8.77 16.57
C GLU A 154 4.87 -9.68 16.10
N ARG A 155 4.73 -10.31 14.93
CA ARG A 155 5.80 -11.10 14.33
C ARG A 155 6.98 -10.22 13.93
N ALA A 156 6.72 -9.04 13.34
CA ALA A 156 7.76 -8.06 13.01
C ALA A 156 8.57 -7.66 14.25
N TYR A 157 7.90 -7.46 15.39
CA TYR A 157 8.55 -7.24 16.69
C TYR A 157 9.40 -8.44 17.12
N ARG A 158 8.85 -9.66 17.11
CA ARG A 158 9.59 -10.87 17.52
C ARG A 158 10.83 -11.16 16.67
N LEU A 159 10.80 -10.74 15.41
CA LEU A 159 11.92 -10.91 14.46
C LEU A 159 12.88 -9.72 14.45
N HIS A 160 12.66 -8.70 15.27
CA HIS A 160 13.45 -7.45 15.28
C HIS A 160 13.58 -6.83 13.88
N LEU A 161 12.50 -6.89 13.08
CA LEU A 161 12.52 -6.55 11.68
C LEU A 161 12.95 -5.08 11.48
N SER A 162 14.03 -4.87 10.68
CA SER A 162 14.62 -3.55 10.44
C SER A 162 14.94 -2.78 11.74
N ASP A 163 15.67 -3.41 12.66
CA ASP A 163 16.07 -2.79 13.94
C ASP A 163 14.86 -2.24 14.71
N ASP A 164 13.89 -3.12 14.99
CA ASP A 164 12.68 -2.81 15.75
C ASP A 164 11.83 -1.64 15.20
N ALA A 165 11.80 -1.48 13.87
CA ALA A 165 11.04 -0.40 13.22
C ALA A 165 9.57 -0.34 13.66
N VAL A 166 8.95 -1.49 13.97
CA VAL A 166 7.57 -1.54 14.45
C VAL A 166 7.41 -0.92 15.83
N VAL A 167 8.43 -1.05 16.71
CA VAL A 167 8.42 -0.41 18.05
C VAL A 167 8.50 1.10 17.93
N GLU A 168 9.36 1.61 17.03
CA GLU A 168 9.41 3.04 16.73
C GLU A 168 8.08 3.56 16.18
N PHE A 169 7.48 2.81 15.24
CA PHE A 169 6.22 3.16 14.59
C PHE A 169 5.04 3.18 15.57
N LEU A 170 4.89 2.14 16.38
CA LEU A 170 3.79 1.99 17.34
C LEU A 170 4.07 2.68 18.70
N ARG A 171 5.30 3.20 18.89
CA ARG A 171 5.77 3.91 20.09
C ARG A 171 5.85 3.03 21.34
N GLY A 172 6.15 1.75 21.16
CA GLY A 172 6.34 0.79 22.25
C GLY A 172 6.23 -0.66 21.79
N THR A 173 6.53 -1.56 22.68
CA THR A 173 6.42 -3.01 22.51
C THR A 173 4.95 -3.48 22.60
N PRO A 174 4.61 -4.71 22.16
CA PRO A 174 3.25 -5.25 22.29
C PRO A 174 2.71 -5.27 23.74
N HIS A 175 3.60 -5.34 24.72
CA HIS A 175 3.20 -5.32 26.14
C HIS A 175 2.92 -3.91 26.66
N GLU A 176 3.62 -2.91 26.13
CA GLU A 176 3.49 -1.51 26.58
C GLU A 176 2.31 -0.81 25.90
N VAL A 177 2.07 -1.11 24.61
CA VAL A 177 1.07 -0.44 23.78
C VAL A 177 0.17 -1.44 23.04
N ALA A 178 -0.37 -2.42 23.76
CA ALA A 178 -1.19 -3.49 23.20
C ALA A 178 -2.35 -2.99 22.32
N ASP A 179 -2.94 -1.84 22.67
CA ASP A 179 -4.03 -1.23 21.91
C ASP A 179 -3.56 -0.75 20.54
N HIS A 180 -2.35 -0.17 20.43
CA HIS A 180 -1.79 0.23 19.15
C HIS A 180 -1.57 -0.97 18.22
N TYR A 181 -1.06 -2.10 18.76
CA TYR A 181 -0.92 -3.33 17.96
C TYR A 181 -2.29 -3.84 17.52
N ARG A 182 -3.28 -3.90 18.41
CA ARG A 182 -4.64 -4.35 18.05
C ARG A 182 -5.28 -3.51 16.96
N GLU A 183 -5.04 -2.20 16.95
CA GLU A 183 -5.61 -1.26 15.99
C GLU A 183 -4.84 -1.18 14.67
N ALA A 184 -3.54 -1.44 14.69
CA ALA A 184 -2.65 -1.28 13.55
C ALA A 184 -2.29 -2.59 12.84
N ASP A 185 -2.41 -3.74 13.52
CA ASP A 185 -1.95 -5.02 12.98
C ASP A 185 -2.99 -5.67 12.07
N PRO A 186 -2.75 -5.74 10.74
CA PRO A 186 -3.67 -6.37 9.81
C PRO A 186 -4.03 -7.81 10.18
N MET A 187 -3.11 -8.56 10.82
CA MET A 187 -3.38 -9.93 11.28
C MET A 187 -4.55 -9.97 12.27
N GLN A 188 -4.68 -8.96 13.13
CA GLN A 188 -5.74 -8.85 14.15
C GLN A 188 -7.01 -8.22 13.61
N LEU A 189 -6.93 -7.31 12.65
CA LEU A 189 -8.06 -6.60 12.08
C LEU A 189 -9.02 -7.54 11.32
N SER A 190 -10.28 -7.15 11.21
CA SER A 190 -11.29 -7.80 10.37
C SER A 190 -11.60 -6.93 9.16
N ILE A 191 -11.48 -7.51 7.96
CA ILE A 191 -11.67 -6.81 6.68
C ILE A 191 -12.71 -7.57 5.84
N PRO A 192 -13.93 -7.75 6.33
CA PRO A 192 -14.97 -8.45 5.59
C PRO A 192 -15.42 -7.60 4.38
N HIS A 193 -15.89 -8.25 3.33
CA HIS A 193 -16.44 -7.64 2.13
C HIS A 193 -15.43 -6.88 1.25
N VAL A 194 -14.13 -6.90 1.58
CA VAL A 194 -13.06 -6.33 0.77
C VAL A 194 -12.33 -7.46 0.07
N ARG A 195 -12.12 -7.33 -1.25
CA ARG A 195 -11.26 -8.25 -2.00
C ARG A 195 -9.81 -7.92 -1.71
N GLN A 196 -9.07 -8.87 -1.17
CA GLN A 196 -7.70 -8.71 -0.74
C GLN A 196 -6.76 -9.56 -1.58
N ALA A 197 -5.79 -8.95 -2.26
CA ALA A 197 -4.71 -9.66 -2.90
C ALA A 197 -3.38 -9.37 -2.19
N LEU A 198 -2.72 -10.41 -1.74
CA LEU A 198 -1.36 -10.32 -1.22
C LEU A 198 -0.41 -10.87 -2.27
N ILE A 199 0.55 -10.07 -2.69
CA ILE A 199 1.55 -10.46 -3.68
C ILE A 199 2.90 -10.45 -2.99
N HIS A 200 3.63 -11.57 -3.05
CA HIS A 200 4.90 -11.71 -2.35
C HIS A 200 5.91 -12.49 -3.19
N GLY A 201 7.14 -12.04 -3.18
CA GLY A 201 8.23 -12.77 -3.81
C GLY A 201 8.76 -13.87 -2.89
N SER A 202 8.95 -15.10 -3.39
CA SER A 202 9.49 -16.19 -2.55
C SER A 202 10.97 -16.00 -2.17
N GLY A 203 11.67 -15.10 -2.85
CA GLY A 203 13.06 -14.72 -2.54
C GLY A 203 13.20 -13.42 -1.72
N ASP A 204 12.12 -12.96 -1.08
CA ASP A 204 12.15 -11.75 -0.27
C ASP A 204 12.94 -11.96 1.02
N GLU A 205 14.09 -11.26 1.12
CA GLU A 205 14.98 -11.28 2.29
C GLU A 205 14.73 -10.11 3.24
N VAL A 206 13.84 -9.17 2.89
CA VAL A 206 13.51 -7.98 3.70
C VAL A 206 12.30 -8.25 4.58
N VAL A 207 11.21 -8.75 3.98
CA VAL A 207 10.00 -9.19 4.69
C VAL A 207 9.76 -10.66 4.32
N PRO A 208 9.89 -11.61 5.24
CA PRO A 208 9.72 -13.03 4.92
C PRO A 208 8.36 -13.33 4.29
N PRO A 209 8.28 -14.15 3.20
CA PRO A 209 7.02 -14.49 2.52
C PRO A 209 5.95 -15.10 3.44
N ASP A 210 6.37 -15.70 4.55
CA ASP A 210 5.47 -16.28 5.55
C ASP A 210 4.53 -15.24 6.18
N PHE A 211 4.86 -13.94 6.14
CA PHE A 211 3.91 -12.88 6.54
C PHE A 211 2.63 -12.95 5.72
N SER A 212 2.75 -13.02 4.40
CA SER A 212 1.58 -13.10 3.51
C SER A 212 0.91 -14.47 3.53
N ARG A 213 1.69 -15.56 3.60
CA ARG A 213 1.16 -16.94 3.68
C ARG A 213 0.28 -17.13 4.91
N ASP A 214 0.79 -16.77 6.08
CA ASP A 214 0.08 -16.95 7.35
C ASP A 214 -1.10 -16.00 7.48
N TYR A 215 -0.97 -14.77 6.96
CA TYR A 215 -2.09 -13.83 6.86
C TYR A 215 -3.26 -14.44 6.09
N VAL A 216 -3.04 -14.86 4.84
CA VAL A 216 -4.09 -15.42 3.99
C VAL A 216 -4.69 -16.68 4.61
N ALA A 217 -3.84 -17.59 5.11
CA ALA A 217 -4.30 -18.81 5.78
C ALA A 217 -5.17 -18.51 7.02
N THR A 218 -4.86 -17.46 7.76
CA THR A 218 -5.64 -17.02 8.94
C THR A 218 -6.96 -16.39 8.53
N LYS A 219 -6.95 -15.52 7.53
CA LYS A 219 -8.17 -14.84 7.05
C LYS A 219 -9.16 -15.79 6.40
N GLN A 220 -8.69 -16.76 5.64
CA GLN A 220 -9.52 -17.77 4.98
C GLN A 220 -10.22 -18.73 5.96
N LYS A 221 -9.70 -18.90 7.18
CA LYS A 221 -10.36 -19.70 8.23
C LYS A 221 -11.59 -19.02 8.85
N ARG A 222 -11.76 -17.71 8.65
CA ARG A 222 -12.90 -16.96 9.16
C ARG A 222 -14.17 -17.33 8.36
N THR A 223 -15.29 -17.46 9.05
CA THR A 223 -16.56 -17.92 8.47
C THR A 223 -17.73 -17.01 8.81
N GLY A 224 -18.86 -17.19 8.15
CA GLY A 224 -20.07 -16.40 8.38
C GLY A 224 -19.87 -14.92 8.05
N LYS A 225 -20.28 -14.03 8.96
CA LYS A 225 -20.15 -12.58 8.77
C LYS A 225 -18.68 -12.08 8.80
N GLN A 226 -17.76 -12.92 9.26
CA GLN A 226 -16.34 -12.60 9.32
C GLN A 226 -15.55 -13.23 8.15
N LYS A 227 -16.23 -13.86 7.19
CA LYS A 227 -15.58 -14.41 6.00
C LYS A 227 -14.86 -13.31 5.25
N GLU A 228 -13.58 -13.54 4.95
CA GLU A 228 -12.72 -12.61 4.22
C GLU A 228 -12.30 -13.23 2.87
N ASP A 229 -12.25 -12.39 1.85
CA ASP A 229 -11.77 -12.76 0.51
C ASP A 229 -10.30 -12.33 0.37
N ALA A 230 -9.41 -13.14 0.95
CA ALA A 230 -7.97 -12.91 0.89
C ALA A 230 -7.31 -13.99 0.00
N GLN A 231 -6.51 -13.56 -0.97
CA GLN A 231 -5.82 -14.42 -1.91
C GLN A 231 -4.32 -14.12 -1.89
N LEU A 232 -3.49 -15.16 -2.06
CA LEU A 232 -2.04 -15.06 -2.17
C LEU A 232 -1.60 -15.31 -3.62
N CYS A 233 -0.80 -14.40 -4.15
CA CYS A 233 -0.01 -14.59 -5.35
C CYS A 233 1.48 -14.60 -4.96
N GLU A 234 2.06 -15.78 -4.86
CA GLU A 234 3.50 -15.90 -4.57
C GLU A 234 4.28 -16.03 -5.88
N ILE A 235 5.31 -15.18 -6.03
CA ILE A 235 6.12 -15.11 -7.25
C ILE A 235 7.47 -15.76 -6.98
N ALA A 236 7.73 -16.86 -7.67
CA ALA A 236 8.94 -17.65 -7.48
C ALA A 236 10.21 -16.81 -7.76
N GLY A 237 11.14 -16.79 -6.80
CA GLY A 237 12.45 -16.14 -6.89
C GLY A 237 12.44 -14.61 -6.89
N ALA A 238 11.27 -13.96 -6.89
CA ALA A 238 11.20 -12.50 -6.80
C ALA A 238 11.65 -12.02 -5.43
N GLY A 239 12.41 -10.92 -5.40
CA GLY A 239 12.81 -10.21 -4.18
C GLY A 239 11.83 -9.11 -3.81
N HIS A 240 12.15 -8.39 -2.71
CA HIS A 240 11.30 -7.37 -2.12
C HIS A 240 10.94 -6.24 -3.08
N PHE A 241 11.93 -5.71 -3.80
CA PHE A 241 11.76 -4.56 -4.69
C PHE A 241 11.34 -4.93 -6.11
N ASP A 242 11.40 -6.22 -6.48
CA ASP A 242 10.92 -6.68 -7.78
C ASP A 242 9.43 -6.39 -7.99
N LEU A 243 8.65 -6.31 -6.90
CA LEU A 243 7.21 -6.05 -6.94
C LEU A 243 6.86 -4.61 -7.29
N ILE A 244 7.81 -3.68 -7.15
CA ILE A 244 7.62 -2.26 -7.49
C ILE A 244 8.43 -1.81 -8.72
N ASP A 245 9.15 -2.73 -9.35
CA ASP A 245 9.93 -2.47 -10.56
C ASP A 245 9.21 -2.95 -11.82
N PRO A 246 8.70 -2.03 -12.66
CA PRO A 246 8.05 -2.40 -13.93
C PRO A 246 8.95 -3.14 -14.93
N ARG A 247 10.26 -3.20 -14.69
CA ARG A 247 11.23 -3.92 -15.53
C ARG A 247 11.42 -5.37 -15.07
N SER A 248 10.97 -5.70 -13.85
CA SER A 248 11.13 -7.03 -13.25
C SER A 248 10.23 -8.08 -13.91
N ALA A 249 10.61 -9.35 -13.79
CA ALA A 249 9.76 -10.45 -14.18
C ALA A 249 8.46 -10.56 -13.33
N ALA A 250 8.48 -10.02 -12.11
CA ALA A 250 7.35 -10.02 -11.20
C ALA A 250 6.25 -9.02 -11.62
N TRP A 251 6.59 -7.99 -12.39
CA TRP A 251 5.67 -6.90 -12.76
C TRP A 251 4.38 -7.38 -13.40
N LYS A 252 4.46 -8.38 -14.28
CA LYS A 252 3.27 -8.92 -14.96
C LYS A 252 2.22 -9.45 -13.97
N ALA A 253 2.64 -10.09 -12.90
CA ALA A 253 1.73 -10.58 -11.86
C ALA A 253 1.08 -9.44 -11.08
N VAL A 254 1.86 -8.41 -10.75
CA VAL A 254 1.34 -7.19 -10.09
C VAL A 254 0.31 -6.49 -10.99
N GLU A 255 0.64 -6.27 -12.27
CA GLU A 255 -0.27 -5.67 -13.25
C GLU A 255 -1.57 -6.47 -13.39
N GLN A 256 -1.47 -7.80 -13.52
CA GLN A 256 -2.65 -8.67 -13.62
C GLN A 256 -3.56 -8.59 -12.40
N ALA A 257 -3.00 -8.59 -11.19
CA ALA A 257 -3.79 -8.48 -9.96
C ALA A 257 -4.51 -7.13 -9.86
N VAL A 258 -3.86 -6.04 -10.26
CA VAL A 258 -4.48 -4.69 -10.31
C VAL A 258 -5.70 -4.71 -11.22
N PHE A 259 -5.57 -5.18 -12.47
CA PHE A 259 -6.69 -5.23 -13.41
C PHE A 259 -7.80 -6.19 -12.99
N GLN A 260 -7.45 -7.33 -12.38
CA GLN A 260 -8.44 -8.28 -11.86
C GLN A 260 -9.31 -7.67 -10.75
N LEU A 261 -8.73 -6.83 -9.90
CA LEU A 261 -9.46 -6.20 -8.80
C LEU A 261 -10.24 -4.94 -9.24
N LEU A 262 -9.85 -4.31 -10.33
CA LEU A 262 -10.60 -3.17 -10.89
C LEU A 262 -11.80 -3.62 -11.76
N GLY A 263 -11.81 -4.86 -12.23
CA GLY A 263 -12.93 -5.46 -12.98
C GLY A 263 -12.81 -5.25 -14.45
#